data_4d1089d6446d98e3a0f62dac9e4a4c47
#
_entry.id   4d1089d6446d98e3a0f62dac9e4a4c47
#
_cell.length_a   1.000
_cell.length_b   1.000
_cell.length_c   1.000
_cell.angle_alpha   90.00
_cell.angle_beta   90.00
_cell.angle_gamma   90.00
#
_symmetry.space_group_name_H-M   'P 1'
#
loop_
_entity.id
_entity.type
_entity.pdbx_description
1 polymer ?
#
loop_
_entity_poly.entity_id
_entity_poly.type
_entity_poly.pdbx_seq_one_letter_code
_entity_poly.pdbx_strand_id
1 'polypeptide(L)'
;MSCPSVNTGALRDRRRAELLLQIQDTAHRLFADRGFAAVTTDDIAAAAGISISTYFRYAPTKEDLLVAPLRQAVAEIVVSYDAQPSDQSAVEALIQVIAETTWDKADQNLRHWRRAILTAPHLLSETTLISIEDDDKFVELVAARMGVDTAIDIRPSLLVHTGLSTAQFILRCWLSTDTETKPPLHVQLEQALRITLAGFD
;
A
#
# COMPACT_ATOMS: atom_id res chain seq x y z
N MET A 1 30.85 -29.99 19.21
CA MET A 1 30.71 -28.55 18.87
C MET A 1 30.06 -28.47 17.50
N SER A 2 28.73 -28.31 17.47
CA SER A 2 27.96 -28.21 16.22
C SER A 2 27.94 -26.75 15.77
N CYS A 3 28.49 -26.45 14.58
CA CYS A 3 28.33 -25.16 13.95
C CYS A 3 26.84 -24.90 13.66
N PRO A 4 26.30 -23.71 13.96
CA PRO A 4 24.97 -23.36 13.54
C PRO A 4 24.97 -23.19 12.00
N SER A 5 24.17 -23.99 11.31
CA SER A 5 23.90 -23.83 9.88
C SER A 5 23.24 -22.45 9.67
N VAL A 6 24.01 -21.52 9.14
CA VAL A 6 23.48 -20.22 8.71
C VAL A 6 22.38 -20.49 7.69
N ASN A 7 21.15 -20.05 8.00
CA ASN A 7 19.98 -20.25 7.14
C ASN A 7 20.18 -19.47 5.82
N THR A 8 20.72 -20.16 4.82
CA THR A 8 21.07 -19.61 3.49
C THR A 8 19.82 -19.08 2.75
N GLY A 9 18.63 -19.58 3.09
CA GLY A 9 17.35 -19.10 2.57
C GLY A 9 17.05 -17.69 3.05
N ALA A 10 17.07 -17.46 4.35
CA ALA A 10 16.78 -16.15 4.94
C ALA A 10 17.74 -15.04 4.45
N LEU A 11 19.02 -15.38 4.22
CA LEU A 11 19.97 -14.42 3.65
C LEU A 11 19.68 -14.08 2.19
N ARG A 12 19.19 -15.03 1.39
CA ARG A 12 18.78 -14.79 0.00
C ARG A 12 17.54 -13.93 -0.06
N ASP A 13 16.54 -14.21 0.79
CA ASP A 13 15.29 -13.45 0.84
C ASP A 13 15.54 -12.01 1.29
N ARG A 14 16.41 -11.81 2.29
CA ARG A 14 16.82 -10.49 2.72
C ARG A 14 17.52 -9.70 1.61
N ARG A 15 18.49 -10.29 0.90
CA ARG A 15 19.16 -9.65 -0.22
C ARG A 15 18.21 -9.32 -1.37
N ARG A 16 17.22 -10.21 -1.59
CA ARG A 16 16.18 -9.98 -2.58
C ARG A 16 15.33 -8.76 -2.21
N ALA A 17 14.89 -8.66 -0.97
CA ALA A 17 14.13 -7.52 -0.47
C ALA A 17 14.94 -6.21 -0.54
N GLU A 18 16.20 -6.23 -0.12
CA GLU A 18 17.11 -5.08 -0.18
C GLU A 18 17.28 -4.57 -1.62
N LEU A 19 17.47 -5.48 -2.59
CA LEU A 19 17.61 -5.10 -4.00
C LEU A 19 16.30 -4.54 -4.58
N LEU A 20 15.15 -5.10 -4.21
CA LEU A 20 13.85 -4.57 -4.64
C LEU A 20 13.64 -3.14 -4.13
N LEU A 21 13.92 -2.89 -2.86
CA LEU A 21 13.85 -1.55 -2.27
C LEU A 21 14.81 -0.56 -2.99
N GLN A 22 16.02 -1.00 -3.33
CA GLN A 22 16.97 -0.19 -4.11
C GLN A 22 16.43 0.16 -5.51
N ILE A 23 15.82 -0.80 -6.20
CA ILE A 23 15.20 -0.59 -7.52
C ILE A 23 14.05 0.40 -7.40
N GLN A 24 13.18 0.24 -6.40
CA GLN A 24 12.03 1.12 -6.14
C GLN A 24 12.48 2.56 -5.85
N ASP A 25 13.42 2.76 -4.93
CA ASP A 25 13.93 4.11 -4.59
C ASP A 25 14.59 4.77 -5.81
N THR A 26 15.36 4.01 -6.59
CA THR A 26 15.98 4.52 -7.82
C THR A 26 14.92 4.94 -8.85
N ALA A 27 13.87 4.12 -9.03
CA ALA A 27 12.77 4.44 -9.94
C ALA A 27 12.00 5.68 -9.48
N HIS A 28 11.67 5.77 -8.18
CA HIS A 28 10.94 6.92 -7.62
C HIS A 28 11.72 8.24 -7.80
N ARG A 29 13.04 8.23 -7.61
CA ARG A 29 13.88 9.40 -7.90
C ARG A 29 13.83 9.79 -9.37
N LEU A 30 14.02 8.83 -10.28
CA LEU A 30 13.96 9.09 -11.72
C LEU A 30 12.59 9.63 -12.15
N PHE A 31 11.50 9.03 -11.67
CA PHE A 31 10.14 9.50 -11.96
C PHE A 31 9.88 10.90 -11.42
N ALA A 32 10.35 11.19 -10.19
CA ALA A 32 10.22 12.51 -9.58
C ALA A 32 10.98 13.61 -10.35
N ASP A 33 12.13 13.27 -10.94
CA ASP A 33 13.03 14.23 -11.59
C ASP A 33 12.71 14.41 -13.08
N ARG A 34 12.31 13.34 -13.78
CA ARG A 34 12.13 13.33 -15.26
C ARG A 34 10.66 13.17 -15.68
N GLY A 35 9.77 12.80 -14.74
CA GLY A 35 8.41 12.37 -15.04
C GLY A 35 8.32 10.89 -15.43
N PHE A 36 7.23 10.25 -15.02
CA PHE A 36 6.99 8.81 -15.24
C PHE A 36 7.07 8.40 -16.73
N ALA A 37 6.46 9.19 -17.63
CA ALA A 37 6.40 8.86 -19.05
C ALA A 37 7.78 8.86 -19.73
N ALA A 38 8.70 9.71 -19.27
CA ALA A 38 10.03 9.87 -19.88
C ALA A 38 11.06 8.84 -19.43
N VAL A 39 10.77 8.06 -18.35
CA VAL A 39 11.70 7.08 -17.78
C VAL A 39 11.40 5.69 -18.34
N THR A 40 12.44 5.01 -18.85
CA THR A 40 12.36 3.64 -19.34
C THR A 40 12.83 2.63 -18.28
N THR A 41 12.51 1.36 -18.49
CA THR A 41 13.02 0.25 -17.64
C THR A 41 14.54 0.12 -17.74
N ASP A 42 15.11 0.43 -18.90
CA ASP A 42 16.58 0.44 -19.11
C ASP A 42 17.24 1.55 -18.30
N ASP A 43 16.64 2.75 -18.22
CA ASP A 43 17.12 3.85 -17.39
C ASP A 43 17.16 3.44 -15.91
N ILE A 44 16.09 2.77 -15.43
CA ILE A 44 16.01 2.30 -14.05
C ILE A 44 17.07 1.24 -13.77
N ALA A 45 17.20 0.23 -14.65
CA ALA A 45 18.19 -0.83 -14.50
C ALA A 45 19.62 -0.27 -14.49
N ALA A 46 19.94 0.64 -15.42
CA ALA A 46 21.25 1.28 -15.49
C ALA A 46 21.55 2.11 -14.22
N ALA A 47 20.59 2.92 -13.77
CA ALA A 47 20.75 3.74 -12.56
C ALA A 47 20.83 2.92 -11.26
N ALA A 48 20.17 1.75 -11.21
CA ALA A 48 20.26 0.81 -10.09
C ALA A 48 21.53 -0.07 -10.15
N GLY A 49 22.34 0.02 -11.22
CA GLY A 49 23.55 -0.78 -11.39
C GLY A 49 23.29 -2.27 -11.63
N ILE A 50 22.16 -2.62 -12.26
CA ILE A 50 21.74 -4.00 -12.53
C ILE A 50 21.51 -4.23 -14.03
N SER A 51 21.53 -5.50 -14.46
CA SER A 51 21.12 -5.84 -15.82
C SER A 51 19.62 -5.72 -16.01
N ILE A 52 19.15 -5.45 -17.23
CA ILE A 52 17.72 -5.44 -17.57
C ILE A 52 17.03 -6.78 -17.28
N SER A 53 17.72 -7.90 -17.44
CA SER A 53 17.22 -9.23 -17.06
C SER A 53 17.03 -9.36 -15.55
N THR A 54 17.91 -8.75 -14.76
CA THR A 54 17.73 -8.68 -13.29
C THR A 54 16.53 -7.81 -12.94
N TYR A 55 16.38 -6.64 -13.59
CA TYR A 55 15.23 -5.76 -13.39
C TYR A 55 13.91 -6.51 -13.56
N PHE A 56 13.66 -7.15 -14.71
CA PHE A 56 12.40 -7.86 -14.99
C PHE A 56 12.09 -9.04 -14.05
N ARG A 57 13.09 -9.55 -13.37
CA ARG A 57 12.87 -10.57 -12.32
C ARG A 57 12.25 -9.99 -11.04
N TYR A 58 12.39 -8.69 -10.79
CA TYR A 58 11.90 -7.99 -9.60
C TYR A 58 10.69 -7.11 -9.86
N ALA A 59 10.61 -6.53 -11.05
CA ALA A 59 9.56 -5.61 -11.44
C ALA A 59 9.13 -5.88 -12.89
N PRO A 60 7.98 -6.53 -13.12
CA PRO A 60 7.47 -6.79 -14.47
C PRO A 60 7.20 -5.50 -15.25
N THR A 61 6.71 -4.46 -14.58
CA THR A 61 6.41 -3.15 -15.19
C THR A 61 6.96 -2.01 -14.32
N LYS A 62 7.12 -0.83 -14.91
CA LYS A 62 7.50 0.37 -14.16
C LYS A 62 6.34 0.93 -13.32
N GLU A 63 5.11 0.64 -13.74
CA GLU A 63 3.88 0.93 -13.02
C GLU A 63 3.86 0.21 -11.67
N ASP A 64 4.25 -1.07 -11.66
CA ASP A 64 4.31 -1.85 -10.42
C ASP A 64 5.25 -1.23 -9.38
N LEU A 65 6.40 -0.69 -9.80
CA LEU A 65 7.31 -0.01 -8.88
C LEU A 65 6.67 1.22 -8.24
N LEU A 66 5.88 1.97 -9.02
CA LEU A 66 5.26 3.20 -8.54
C LEU A 66 4.08 2.93 -7.59
N VAL A 67 3.33 1.85 -7.80
CA VAL A 67 2.18 1.49 -6.96
C VAL A 67 2.52 0.52 -5.81
N ALA A 68 3.70 -0.06 -5.81
CA ALA A 68 4.14 -1.02 -4.79
C ALA A 68 3.99 -0.52 -3.34
N PRO A 69 4.34 0.73 -2.99
CA PRO A 69 4.12 1.24 -1.63
C PRO A 69 2.64 1.23 -1.21
N LEU A 70 1.71 1.47 -2.15
CA LEU A 70 0.27 1.42 -1.87
C LEU A 70 -0.20 -0.01 -1.62
N ARG A 71 0.22 -0.96 -2.46
CA ARG A 71 -0.10 -2.37 -2.27
C ARG A 71 0.44 -2.89 -0.94
N GLN A 72 1.66 -2.50 -0.58
CA GLN A 72 2.24 -2.86 0.71
C GLN A 72 1.42 -2.29 1.87
N ALA A 73 1.01 -1.03 1.80
CA ALA A 73 0.16 -0.41 2.81
C ALA A 73 -1.17 -1.15 2.98
N VAL A 74 -1.82 -1.57 1.88
CA VAL A 74 -3.05 -2.36 1.95
C VAL A 74 -2.80 -3.73 2.59
N ALA A 75 -1.71 -4.42 2.24
CA ALA A 75 -1.35 -5.68 2.89
C ALA A 75 -1.08 -5.51 4.39
N GLU A 76 -0.43 -4.42 4.80
CA GLU A 76 -0.22 -4.07 6.21
C GLU A 76 -1.55 -3.79 6.94
N ILE A 77 -2.53 -3.15 6.28
CA ILE A 77 -3.89 -2.92 6.82
C ILE A 77 -4.55 -4.27 7.13
N VAL A 78 -4.51 -5.24 6.20
CA VAL A 78 -5.10 -6.58 6.41
C VAL A 78 -4.49 -7.28 7.62
N VAL A 79 -3.17 -7.25 7.73
CA VAL A 79 -2.46 -7.86 8.88
C VAL A 79 -2.79 -7.14 10.19
N SER A 80 -2.82 -5.81 10.18
CA SER A 80 -3.10 -4.99 11.36
C SER A 80 -4.55 -5.13 11.82
N TYR A 81 -5.49 -5.37 10.89
CA TYR A 81 -6.89 -5.61 11.21
C TYR A 81 -7.09 -6.92 11.99
N ASP A 82 -6.40 -7.98 11.60
CA ASP A 82 -6.43 -9.27 12.30
C ASP A 82 -5.92 -9.14 13.75
N ALA A 83 -4.98 -8.23 13.99
CA ALA A 83 -4.39 -7.98 15.30
C ALA A 83 -5.23 -7.05 16.21
N GLN A 84 -6.31 -6.45 15.73
CA GLN A 84 -7.15 -5.53 16.54
C GLN A 84 -7.90 -6.29 17.65
N PRO A 85 -8.16 -5.64 18.81
CA PRO A 85 -8.94 -6.24 19.89
C PRO A 85 -10.27 -6.82 19.44
N SER A 86 -10.62 -8.02 19.91
CA SER A 86 -11.82 -8.74 19.47
C SER A 86 -13.15 -8.13 19.92
N ASP A 87 -13.12 -7.25 20.91
CA ASP A 87 -14.27 -6.50 21.46
C ASP A 87 -14.55 -5.19 20.71
N GLN A 88 -13.65 -4.78 19.81
CA GLN A 88 -13.85 -3.61 18.97
C GLN A 88 -14.80 -3.93 17.80
N SER A 89 -15.69 -2.98 17.42
CA SER A 89 -16.58 -3.17 16.26
C SER A 89 -15.77 -3.31 14.96
N ALA A 90 -16.36 -3.98 13.95
CA ALA A 90 -15.73 -4.16 12.66
C ALA A 90 -15.42 -2.82 11.99
N VAL A 91 -16.31 -1.85 12.12
CA VAL A 91 -16.17 -0.49 11.57
C VAL A 91 -15.04 0.26 12.25
N GLU A 92 -15.02 0.28 13.60
CA GLU A 92 -14.00 1.03 14.33
C GLU A 92 -12.59 0.44 14.12
N ALA A 93 -12.49 -0.90 14.10
CA ALA A 93 -11.24 -1.59 13.78
C ALA A 93 -10.72 -1.20 12.37
N LEU A 94 -11.64 -1.14 11.38
CA LEU A 94 -11.27 -0.76 10.01
C LEU A 94 -10.81 0.70 9.92
N ILE A 95 -11.53 1.62 10.56
CA ILE A 95 -11.17 3.04 10.61
C ILE A 95 -9.79 3.20 11.23
N GLN A 96 -9.55 2.56 12.36
CA GLN A 96 -8.30 2.67 13.08
C GLN A 96 -7.12 2.18 12.24
N VAL A 97 -7.18 0.98 11.66
CA VAL A 97 -6.04 0.44 10.90
C VAL A 97 -5.75 1.23 9.64
N ILE A 98 -6.76 1.75 8.95
CA ILE A 98 -6.55 2.59 7.77
C ILE A 98 -5.95 3.94 8.17
N ALA A 99 -6.44 4.57 9.25
CA ALA A 99 -5.93 5.85 9.71
C ALA A 99 -4.50 5.75 10.28
N GLU A 100 -4.17 4.67 10.99
CA GLU A 100 -2.85 4.43 11.56
C GLU A 100 -1.80 3.95 10.56
N THR A 101 -2.21 3.45 9.38
CA THR A 101 -1.29 3.12 8.28
C THR A 101 -0.69 4.41 7.75
N THR A 102 0.33 4.89 8.47
CA THR A 102 0.87 6.23 8.36
C THR A 102 1.77 6.39 7.15
N TRP A 103 1.30 7.15 6.18
CA TRP A 103 2.08 7.81 5.13
C TRP A 103 2.81 9.06 5.65
N ASP A 104 2.71 9.32 6.95
CA ASP A 104 3.19 10.55 7.61
C ASP A 104 4.65 10.41 8.11
N LYS A 105 5.30 9.28 7.81
CA LYS A 105 6.73 9.12 8.14
C LYS A 105 7.53 10.08 7.26
N ALA A 106 8.32 10.92 7.93
CA ALA A 106 9.27 11.87 7.32
C ALA A 106 10.42 11.16 6.57
N ASP A 107 10.12 10.07 5.89
CA ASP A 107 11.07 9.27 5.11
C ASP A 107 11.33 9.97 3.78
N GLN A 108 12.60 10.10 3.45
CA GLN A 108 13.06 10.71 2.20
C GLN A 108 12.54 9.93 0.98
N ASN A 109 12.39 8.60 1.11
CA ASN A 109 11.85 7.72 0.07
C ASN A 109 10.38 8.03 -0.21
N LEU A 110 9.59 8.33 0.84
CA LEU A 110 8.20 8.73 0.68
C LEU A 110 8.03 10.07 -0.04
N ARG A 111 8.97 11.00 0.16
CA ARG A 111 8.95 12.27 -0.58
C ARG A 111 9.22 12.08 -2.08
N HIS A 112 10.18 11.22 -2.43
CA HIS A 112 10.45 10.88 -3.83
C HIS A 112 9.24 10.17 -4.45
N TRP A 113 8.70 9.17 -3.76
CA TRP A 113 7.49 8.47 -4.20
C TRP A 113 6.31 9.43 -4.41
N ARG A 114 6.06 10.34 -3.46
CA ARG A 114 4.98 11.34 -3.59
C ARG A 114 5.16 12.21 -4.83
N ARG A 115 6.36 12.72 -5.07
CA ARG A 115 6.65 13.50 -6.28
C ARG A 115 6.52 12.64 -7.54
N ALA A 116 6.94 11.40 -7.50
CA ALA A 116 6.88 10.46 -8.60
C ALA A 116 5.42 10.13 -8.98
N ILE A 117 4.55 9.77 -8.01
CA ILE A 117 3.16 9.40 -8.27
C ILE A 117 2.34 10.58 -8.85
N LEU A 118 2.68 11.82 -8.49
CA LEU A 118 2.07 13.01 -9.07
C LEU A 118 2.38 13.20 -10.56
N THR A 119 3.42 12.54 -11.10
CA THR A 119 3.71 12.54 -12.55
C THR A 119 2.89 11.50 -13.33
N ALA A 120 2.17 10.61 -12.63
CA ALA A 120 1.28 9.59 -13.21
C ALA A 120 0.03 9.37 -12.33
N PRO A 121 -0.78 10.40 -12.06
CA PRO A 121 -1.89 10.33 -11.09
C PRO A 121 -3.00 9.35 -11.49
N HIS A 122 -3.11 9.01 -12.78
CA HIS A 122 -4.07 8.03 -13.30
C HIS A 122 -3.86 6.64 -12.69
N LEU A 123 -2.61 6.26 -12.36
CA LEU A 123 -2.31 4.97 -11.75
C LEU A 123 -3.00 4.76 -10.39
N LEU A 124 -3.28 5.85 -9.66
CA LEU A 124 -4.04 5.79 -8.42
C LEU A 124 -5.50 5.37 -8.62
N SER A 125 -6.05 5.52 -9.82
CA SER A 125 -7.46 5.22 -10.12
C SER A 125 -7.63 3.94 -10.94
N GLU A 126 -6.61 3.58 -11.72
CA GLU A 126 -6.67 2.49 -12.70
C GLU A 126 -6.07 1.18 -12.14
N THR A 127 -5.35 1.25 -11.01
CA THR A 127 -4.65 0.09 -10.48
C THR A 127 -5.39 -0.52 -9.30
N THR A 128 -5.60 -1.83 -9.34
CA THR A 128 -6.06 -2.62 -8.18
C THR A 128 -4.94 -2.67 -7.14
N LEU A 129 -5.22 -2.16 -5.94
CA LEU A 129 -4.25 -2.06 -4.85
C LEU A 129 -4.24 -3.30 -3.95
N ILE A 130 -5.32 -4.08 -3.95
CA ILE A 130 -5.45 -5.31 -3.16
C ILE A 130 -5.37 -6.52 -4.09
N SER A 131 -4.67 -7.57 -3.70
CA SER A 131 -4.70 -8.85 -4.39
C SER A 131 -6.03 -9.56 -4.14
N ILE A 132 -6.43 -10.49 -5.01
CA ILE A 132 -7.67 -11.28 -4.79
C ILE A 132 -7.57 -12.08 -3.49
N GLU A 133 -6.41 -12.66 -3.20
CA GLU A 133 -6.16 -13.43 -1.98
C GLU A 133 -6.26 -12.58 -0.72
N ASP A 134 -5.69 -11.37 -0.72
CA ASP A 134 -5.80 -10.44 0.41
C ASP A 134 -7.21 -9.89 0.56
N ASP A 135 -7.93 -9.68 -0.54
CA ASP A 135 -9.32 -9.20 -0.52
C ASP A 135 -10.24 -10.24 0.13
N ASP A 136 -10.19 -11.49 -0.35
CA ASP A 136 -10.94 -12.61 0.21
C ASP A 136 -10.65 -12.77 1.71
N LYS A 137 -9.36 -12.77 2.08
CA LYS A 137 -8.92 -12.85 3.48
C LYS A 137 -9.46 -11.70 4.31
N PHE A 138 -9.42 -10.47 3.80
CA PHE A 138 -9.88 -9.30 4.53
C PHE A 138 -11.39 -9.36 4.78
N VAL A 139 -12.17 -9.75 3.77
CA VAL A 139 -13.61 -9.94 3.89
C VAL A 139 -13.95 -11.02 4.94
N GLU A 140 -13.21 -12.13 4.96
CA GLU A 140 -13.38 -13.19 5.96
C GLU A 140 -13.08 -12.70 7.39
N LEU A 141 -12.01 -11.93 7.58
CA LEU A 141 -11.65 -11.34 8.88
C LEU A 141 -12.75 -10.38 9.39
N VAL A 142 -13.30 -9.56 8.49
CA VAL A 142 -14.39 -8.64 8.81
C VAL A 142 -15.66 -9.42 9.15
N ALA A 143 -16.01 -10.45 8.37
CA ALA A 143 -17.17 -11.29 8.61
C ALA A 143 -17.08 -12.03 9.96
N ALA A 144 -15.91 -12.57 10.28
CA ALA A 144 -15.68 -13.23 11.56
C ALA A 144 -15.90 -12.26 12.74
N ARG A 145 -15.42 -11.00 12.62
CA ARG A 145 -15.64 -9.97 13.65
C ARG A 145 -17.11 -9.53 13.75
N MET A 146 -17.83 -9.49 12.64
CA MET A 146 -19.27 -9.19 12.62
C MET A 146 -20.14 -10.38 13.06
N GLY A 147 -19.58 -11.60 13.16
CA GLY A 147 -20.30 -12.82 13.50
C GLY A 147 -21.28 -13.27 12.40
N VAL A 148 -20.95 -13.04 11.13
CA VAL A 148 -21.80 -13.34 9.97
C VAL A 148 -21.11 -14.28 8.98
N ASP A 149 -21.89 -14.89 8.08
CA ASP A 149 -21.40 -15.75 7.00
C ASP A 149 -21.38 -14.95 5.69
N THR A 150 -20.23 -14.89 5.04
CA THR A 150 -20.03 -14.18 3.77
C THR A 150 -20.87 -14.74 2.61
N ALA A 151 -21.32 -15.99 2.70
CA ALA A 151 -22.19 -16.61 1.67
C ALA A 151 -23.61 -16.02 1.64
N ILE A 152 -24.08 -15.41 2.74
CA ILE A 152 -25.43 -14.87 2.88
C ILE A 152 -25.47 -13.39 3.28
N ASP A 153 -24.37 -12.84 3.75
CA ASP A 153 -24.28 -11.44 4.21
C ASP A 153 -23.24 -10.67 3.40
N ILE A 154 -23.68 -9.67 2.66
CA ILE A 154 -22.82 -8.85 1.81
C ILE A 154 -22.10 -7.73 2.57
N ARG A 155 -22.53 -7.43 3.82
CA ARG A 155 -22.00 -6.30 4.60
C ARG A 155 -20.48 -6.34 4.80
N PRO A 156 -19.84 -7.49 5.07
CA PRO A 156 -18.37 -7.54 5.19
C PRO A 156 -17.67 -7.05 3.92
N SER A 157 -18.08 -7.51 2.73
CA SER A 157 -17.52 -7.09 1.46
C SER A 157 -17.74 -5.59 1.21
N LEU A 158 -18.96 -5.10 1.46
CA LEU A 158 -19.27 -3.68 1.30
C LEU A 158 -18.44 -2.81 2.25
N LEU A 159 -18.25 -3.23 3.50
CA LEU A 159 -17.44 -2.51 4.48
C LEU A 159 -15.98 -2.39 4.03
N VAL A 160 -15.37 -3.50 3.62
CA VAL A 160 -13.98 -3.52 3.12
C VAL A 160 -13.83 -2.62 1.91
N HIS A 161 -14.65 -2.82 0.88
CA HIS A 161 -14.51 -2.06 -0.37
C HIS A 161 -14.85 -0.58 -0.22
N THR A 162 -15.85 -0.23 0.61
CA THR A 162 -16.16 1.17 0.91
C THR A 162 -15.02 1.84 1.66
N GLY A 163 -14.43 1.16 2.64
CA GLY A 163 -13.30 1.66 3.41
C GLY A 163 -12.07 1.91 2.54
N LEU A 164 -11.65 0.91 1.75
CA LEU A 164 -10.49 1.01 0.86
C LEU A 164 -10.69 2.07 -0.24
N SER A 165 -11.89 2.13 -0.85
CA SER A 165 -12.21 3.14 -1.88
C SER A 165 -12.21 4.56 -1.29
N THR A 166 -12.73 4.74 -0.08
CA THR A 166 -12.68 6.02 0.64
C THR A 166 -11.24 6.42 0.91
N ALA A 167 -10.41 5.50 1.41
CA ALA A 167 -9.00 5.76 1.68
C ALA A 167 -8.24 6.16 0.40
N GLN A 168 -8.45 5.44 -0.70
CA GLN A 168 -7.85 5.74 -2.00
C GLN A 168 -8.27 7.12 -2.53
N PHE A 169 -9.55 7.47 -2.40
CA PHE A 169 -10.05 8.79 -2.78
C PHE A 169 -9.40 9.91 -1.97
N ILE A 170 -9.37 9.78 -0.64
CA ILE A 170 -8.76 10.78 0.25
C ILE A 170 -7.26 10.92 0.00
N LEU A 171 -6.54 9.81 -0.18
CA LEU A 171 -5.12 9.83 -0.52
C LEU A 171 -4.87 10.62 -1.82
N ARG A 172 -5.67 10.37 -2.86
CA ARG A 172 -5.57 11.09 -4.14
C ARG A 172 -5.81 12.58 -3.97
N CYS A 173 -6.85 12.97 -3.21
CA CYS A 173 -7.14 14.38 -2.92
C CYS A 173 -6.00 15.03 -2.12
N TRP A 174 -5.44 14.31 -1.16
CA TRP A 174 -4.34 14.80 -0.33
C TRP A 174 -3.06 14.99 -1.14
N LEU A 175 -2.73 14.05 -2.04
CA LEU A 175 -1.57 14.15 -2.92
C LEU A 175 -1.67 15.33 -3.90
N SER A 176 -2.87 15.61 -4.42
CA SER A 176 -3.10 16.63 -5.46
C SER A 176 -3.11 18.07 -4.93
N THR A 177 -3.04 18.28 -3.62
CA THR A 177 -3.16 19.61 -3.03
C THR A 177 -1.91 19.96 -2.24
N ASP A 178 -1.59 21.27 -2.19
CA ASP A 178 -0.49 21.79 -1.37
C ASP A 178 -0.73 21.50 0.11
N THR A 179 0.28 20.91 0.78
CA THR A 179 0.13 20.30 2.12
C THR A 179 0.28 21.28 3.28
N GLU A 180 0.72 22.52 3.02
CA GLU A 180 1.00 23.46 4.12
C GLU A 180 -0.25 23.93 4.88
N THR A 181 -1.45 23.78 4.27
CA THR A 181 -2.71 24.30 4.84
C THR A 181 -3.71 23.23 5.23
N LYS A 182 -3.42 21.95 4.99
CA LYS A 182 -4.37 20.85 5.24
C LYS A 182 -4.08 20.07 6.52
N PRO A 183 -5.14 19.51 7.15
CA PRO A 183 -4.95 18.53 8.21
C PRO A 183 -4.07 17.35 7.76
N PRO A 184 -3.35 16.70 8.66
CA PRO A 184 -2.60 15.48 8.38
C PRO A 184 -3.48 14.42 7.70
N LEU A 185 -2.88 13.57 6.86
CA LEU A 185 -3.62 12.57 6.09
C LEU A 185 -4.46 11.64 6.98
N HIS A 186 -3.91 11.19 8.11
CA HIS A 186 -4.63 10.30 9.04
C HIS A 186 -5.92 10.93 9.58
N VAL A 187 -5.92 12.24 9.89
CA VAL A 187 -7.11 12.96 10.35
C VAL A 187 -8.18 13.01 9.26
N GLN A 188 -7.76 13.27 8.02
CA GLN A 188 -8.69 13.31 6.87
C GLN A 188 -9.27 11.93 6.56
N LEU A 189 -8.43 10.86 6.67
CA LEU A 189 -8.86 9.48 6.51
C LEU A 189 -9.89 9.09 7.57
N GLU A 190 -9.57 9.32 8.84
CA GLU A 190 -10.48 9.02 9.94
C GLU A 190 -11.84 9.72 9.77
N GLN A 191 -11.82 11.02 9.50
CA GLN A 191 -13.05 11.79 9.30
C GLN A 191 -13.89 11.28 8.13
N ALA A 192 -13.26 11.00 6.98
CA ALA A 192 -13.95 10.51 5.79
C ALA A 192 -14.53 9.11 6.01
N LEU A 193 -13.77 8.22 6.65
CA LEU A 193 -14.22 6.86 6.95
C LEU A 193 -15.40 6.88 7.92
N ARG A 194 -15.37 7.69 8.98
CA ARG A 194 -16.52 7.85 9.89
C ARG A 194 -17.78 8.30 9.16
N ILE A 195 -17.66 9.18 8.17
CA ILE A 195 -18.81 9.63 7.37
C ILE A 195 -19.33 8.50 6.46
N THR A 196 -18.43 7.79 5.77
CA THR A 196 -18.83 6.81 4.75
C THR A 196 -19.26 5.47 5.33
N LEU A 197 -18.74 5.12 6.51
CA LEU A 197 -19.00 3.84 7.16
C LEU A 197 -20.06 3.89 8.27
N ALA A 198 -20.66 5.04 8.56
CA ALA A 198 -21.66 5.22 9.63
C ALA A 198 -22.92 4.34 9.47
N GLY A 199 -23.15 3.74 8.32
CA GLY A 199 -24.30 2.86 8.07
C GLY A 199 -24.04 1.37 8.30
N PHE A 200 -22.84 0.99 8.75
CA PHE A 200 -22.43 -0.41 8.92
C PHE A 200 -22.40 -0.87 10.41
N ASP A 201 -22.55 0.04 11.37
CA ASP A 201 -22.62 -0.26 12.81
C ASP A 201 -23.97 -0.88 13.24
#